data_b3e6cd77bebd54ae7afd7e2235fab9d4
#
_entry.id   b3e6cd77bebd54ae7afd7e2235fab9d4
#
_cell.length_a   1.000
_cell.length_b   1.000
_cell.length_c   1.000
_cell.angle_alpha   90.00
_cell.angle_beta   90.00
_cell.angle_gamma   90.00
#
_symmetry.space_group_name_H-M   'P 1'
#
loop_
_entity.id
_entity.type
_entity.pdbx_description
1 polymer ?
#
loop_
_entity_poly.entity_id
_entity_poly.type
_entity_poly.pdbx_seq_one_letter_code
_entity_poly.pdbx_strand_id
1 'polypeptide(L)'
;MKTRAIAIAITLACTTLGAPSGAAAEHGGREAAPSGGSQSVATDIRIGGDDKQTRFVVDLSRKIDITAFMLADPYRVVVDLPRTTFKLPANTGEQARGLVKAFRYGLIMQGGSRIVLDTKAPVRLEKAFVIDAAEGQPARLVLDLVATDRASFMRNITLANRSAQQSASARPSDAPPKVEGDARPLIVIDPGHGGIDNGAKGAGGELEKDVVLAFALTLR
;
A
#
# COMPACT_ATOMS: atom_id res chain seq x y z
N MET A 1 46.02 -7.93 -48.52
CA MET A 1 45.47 -7.77 -49.87
C MET A 1 44.04 -7.41 -49.74
N LYS A 2 43.68 -6.14 -49.89
CA LYS A 2 42.94 -5.52 -51.00
C LYS A 2 41.60 -6.20 -51.24
N THR A 3 40.40 -5.62 -51.12
CA THR A 3 39.98 -4.49 -51.97
C THR A 3 38.71 -3.83 -51.36
N ARG A 4 38.64 -2.50 -51.49
CA ARG A 4 37.52 -1.59 -51.27
C ARG A 4 36.48 -1.74 -52.37
N ALA A 5 35.20 -1.48 -52.05
CA ALA A 5 34.24 -1.01 -53.06
C ALA A 5 33.35 0.08 -52.44
N ILE A 6 33.39 1.24 -53.08
CA ILE A 6 32.60 2.45 -52.90
C ILE A 6 31.52 2.45 -53.99
N ALA A 7 30.32 2.88 -53.67
CA ALA A 7 29.32 3.40 -54.63
C ALA A 7 28.32 4.27 -53.82
N ILE A 8 28.41 5.53 -53.85
CA ILE A 8 28.00 6.67 -54.69
C ILE A 8 26.46 6.75 -54.90
N ALA A 9 26.01 7.88 -54.42
CA ALA A 9 24.67 8.48 -54.37
C ALA A 9 23.96 8.63 -55.74
N ILE A 10 22.64 8.75 -55.71
CA ILE A 10 21.88 9.63 -56.64
C ILE A 10 20.70 10.21 -55.87
N THR A 11 20.73 11.53 -55.75
CA THR A 11 19.66 12.47 -55.39
C THR A 11 18.63 12.59 -56.52
N LEU A 12 17.35 12.59 -56.18
CA LEU A 12 16.32 13.14 -57.06
C LEU A 12 15.38 14.03 -56.26
N ALA A 13 15.51 15.32 -56.51
CA ALA A 13 14.59 16.36 -56.03
C ALA A 13 13.35 16.40 -56.91
N CYS A 14 12.17 16.45 -56.28
CA CYS A 14 10.94 16.85 -56.98
C CYS A 14 10.23 17.87 -56.13
N THR A 15 10.30 19.11 -56.57
CA THR A 15 9.55 20.27 -56.05
C THR A 15 8.13 20.28 -56.66
N THR A 16 7.10 20.33 -55.81
CA THR A 16 5.76 20.83 -56.22
C THR A 16 5.26 21.82 -55.21
N LEU A 17 5.03 23.04 -55.66
CA LEU A 17 4.30 24.10 -54.98
C LEU A 17 2.81 23.73 -54.91
N GLY A 18 2.15 24.02 -53.78
CA GLY A 18 0.71 23.99 -53.63
C GLY A 18 0.28 24.70 -52.34
N ALA A 19 -0.48 25.79 -52.49
CA ALA A 19 -0.82 26.82 -51.49
C ALA A 19 -1.84 26.39 -50.42
N PRO A 20 -2.18 27.27 -49.46
CA PRO A 20 -2.62 26.93 -48.11
C PRO A 20 -4.15 26.85 -47.96
N SER A 21 -4.63 26.03 -47.07
CA SER A 21 -6.03 26.12 -46.59
C SER A 21 -6.19 25.55 -45.20
N GLY A 22 -6.77 26.35 -44.30
CA GLY A 22 -7.63 25.90 -43.23
C GLY A 22 -6.94 25.51 -41.91
N ALA A 23 -6.80 26.50 -41.04
CA ALA A 23 -6.61 26.25 -39.60
C ALA A 23 -7.85 25.56 -39.03
N ALA A 24 -7.73 24.29 -38.67
CA ALA A 24 -8.59 23.62 -37.70
C ALA A 24 -7.74 23.39 -36.44
N ALA A 25 -8.04 24.14 -35.41
CA ALA A 25 -7.50 23.91 -34.08
C ALA A 25 -8.06 22.59 -33.53
N GLU A 26 -7.39 21.49 -33.76
CA GLU A 26 -7.66 20.28 -33.02
C GLU A 26 -7.20 20.51 -31.56
N HIS A 27 -8.21 20.68 -30.71
CA HIS A 27 -8.04 20.50 -29.26
C HIS A 27 -7.64 19.03 -29.05
N GLY A 28 -6.37 18.76 -29.13
CA GLY A 28 -5.80 17.53 -28.63
C GLY A 28 -6.08 17.44 -27.12
N GLY A 29 -7.22 16.89 -26.77
CA GLY A 29 -7.47 16.41 -25.43
C GLY A 29 -6.34 15.44 -25.10
N ARG A 30 -5.40 15.92 -24.28
CA ARG A 30 -4.38 15.09 -23.67
C ARG A 30 -5.11 14.20 -22.69
N GLU A 31 -5.66 13.11 -23.20
CA GLU A 31 -6.16 12.00 -22.42
C GLU A 31 -5.01 11.58 -21.53
N ALA A 32 -5.11 11.94 -20.25
CA ALA A 32 -4.19 11.48 -19.24
C ALA A 32 -4.27 9.96 -19.26
N ALA A 33 -3.28 9.33 -19.89
CA ALA A 33 -3.13 7.90 -19.84
C ALA A 33 -3.20 7.51 -18.35
N PRO A 34 -4.04 6.54 -17.96
CA PRO A 34 -4.07 6.05 -16.60
C PRO A 34 -2.64 5.62 -16.29
N SER A 35 -2.05 6.20 -15.27
CA SER A 35 -0.75 5.78 -14.74
C SER A 35 -0.90 4.36 -14.22
N GLY A 36 -0.93 3.41 -15.13
CA GLY A 36 -0.90 1.98 -14.88
C GLY A 36 0.47 1.60 -14.34
N GLY A 37 0.81 2.10 -13.17
CA GLY A 37 1.97 1.62 -12.43
C GLY A 37 1.81 0.12 -12.27
N SER A 38 2.71 -0.66 -12.87
CA SER A 38 2.69 -2.12 -12.78
C SER A 38 2.52 -2.53 -11.32
N GLN A 39 1.49 -3.34 -11.05
CA GLN A 39 1.15 -3.81 -9.71
C GLN A 39 2.37 -4.51 -9.09
N SER A 40 2.70 -4.19 -7.85
CA SER A 40 3.75 -4.87 -7.11
C SER A 40 3.37 -6.33 -6.83
N VAL A 41 4.36 -7.21 -6.77
CA VAL A 41 4.18 -8.63 -6.43
C VAL A 41 5.08 -8.95 -5.25
N ALA A 42 4.48 -9.51 -4.18
CA ALA A 42 5.21 -10.10 -3.06
C ALA A 42 5.42 -11.59 -3.33
N THR A 43 6.67 -12.04 -3.29
CA THR A 43 7.05 -13.40 -3.70
C THR A 43 7.58 -14.27 -2.58
N ASP A 44 8.07 -13.67 -1.50
CA ASP A 44 8.57 -14.39 -0.33
C ASP A 44 8.41 -13.56 0.94
N ILE A 45 8.25 -14.23 2.08
CA ILE A 45 8.24 -13.62 3.41
C ILE A 45 9.15 -14.42 4.33
N ARG A 46 10.04 -13.72 5.01
CA ARG A 46 10.99 -14.32 5.96
C ARG A 46 10.91 -13.61 7.29
N ILE A 47 10.98 -14.39 8.37
CA ILE A 47 11.05 -13.89 9.74
C ILE A 47 12.32 -14.41 10.38
N GLY A 48 13.14 -13.51 10.91
CA GLY A 48 14.38 -13.83 11.63
C GLY A 48 14.44 -13.16 13.00
N GLY A 49 15.31 -13.66 13.86
CA GLY A 49 15.49 -13.10 15.21
C GLY A 49 14.83 -13.91 16.30
N ASP A 50 14.62 -13.27 17.46
CA ASP A 50 14.17 -13.86 18.71
C ASP A 50 13.09 -13.01 19.40
N ASP A 51 12.75 -13.34 20.66
CA ASP A 51 11.71 -12.65 21.44
C ASP A 51 12.14 -11.25 21.95
N LYS A 52 13.39 -10.81 21.68
CA LYS A 52 13.86 -9.45 21.98
C LYS A 52 13.86 -8.58 20.76
N GLN A 53 14.29 -9.12 19.62
CA GLN A 53 14.35 -8.42 18.35
C GLN A 53 13.98 -9.36 17.20
N THR A 54 13.05 -8.96 16.39
CA THR A 54 12.57 -9.75 15.25
C THR A 54 12.58 -8.89 14.00
N ARG A 55 13.15 -9.43 12.92
CA ARG A 55 13.11 -8.83 11.59
C ARG A 55 12.12 -9.58 10.71
N PHE A 56 11.20 -8.84 10.12
CA PHE A 56 10.25 -9.32 9.12
C PHE A 56 10.63 -8.74 7.76
N VAL A 57 10.78 -9.60 6.76
CA VAL A 57 11.22 -9.22 5.42
C VAL A 57 10.23 -9.75 4.38
N VAL A 58 9.84 -8.90 3.44
CA VAL A 58 9.02 -9.27 2.27
C VAL A 58 9.79 -8.97 1.00
N ASP A 59 9.97 -9.96 0.14
CA ASP A 59 10.53 -9.78 -1.19
C ASP A 59 9.45 -9.26 -2.14
N LEU A 60 9.76 -8.16 -2.82
CA LEU A 60 8.86 -7.42 -3.70
C LEU A 60 9.45 -7.33 -5.11
N SER A 61 8.60 -7.36 -6.12
CA SER A 61 9.04 -7.18 -7.52
C SER A 61 9.63 -5.79 -7.80
N ARG A 62 9.31 -4.79 -6.98
CA ARG A 62 9.81 -3.41 -7.09
C ARG A 62 9.66 -2.68 -5.78
N LYS A 63 10.37 -1.55 -5.63
CA LYS A 63 10.17 -0.61 -4.52
C LYS A 63 8.77 0.00 -4.55
N ILE A 64 8.18 0.15 -3.38
CA ILE A 64 6.87 0.77 -3.15
C ILE A 64 6.94 1.64 -1.91
N ASP A 65 6.08 2.63 -1.83
CA ASP A 65 5.87 3.38 -0.60
C ASP A 65 5.01 2.57 0.37
N ILE A 66 5.32 2.67 1.65
CA ILE A 66 4.59 1.96 2.70
C ILE A 66 4.20 2.91 3.83
N THR A 67 3.14 2.56 4.53
CA THR A 67 2.79 3.18 5.81
C THR A 67 2.71 2.08 6.86
N ALA A 68 3.44 2.22 7.96
CA ALA A 68 3.44 1.25 9.04
C ALA A 68 3.02 1.90 10.35
N PHE A 69 2.13 1.24 11.10
CA PHE A 69 1.64 1.71 12.38
C PHE A 69 1.31 0.53 13.31
N MET A 70 1.06 0.82 14.57
CA MET A 70 0.82 -0.17 15.61
C MET A 70 -0.59 -0.02 16.18
N LEU A 71 -1.20 -1.15 16.53
CA LEU A 71 -2.50 -1.21 17.20
C LEU A 71 -2.39 -1.98 18.52
N ALA A 72 -3.17 -1.54 19.51
CA ALA A 72 -3.34 -2.22 20.78
C ALA A 72 -4.58 -3.17 20.74
N ASP A 73 -4.62 -4.08 21.68
CA ASP A 73 -5.75 -4.91 22.07
C ASP A 73 -6.45 -5.63 20.88
N PRO A 74 -5.84 -6.63 20.24
CA PRO A 74 -4.53 -7.21 20.53
C PRO A 74 -3.37 -6.42 19.90
N TYR A 75 -2.13 -6.68 20.36
CA TYR A 75 -0.95 -6.04 19.81
C TYR A 75 -0.70 -6.45 18.36
N ARG A 76 -0.67 -5.47 17.47
CA ARG A 76 -0.50 -5.68 16.02
C ARG A 76 0.42 -4.62 15.42
N VAL A 77 1.19 -5.03 14.43
CA VAL A 77 1.86 -4.12 13.50
C VAL A 77 1.15 -4.23 12.16
N VAL A 78 0.71 -3.10 11.64
CA VAL A 78 -0.04 -3.00 10.38
C VAL A 78 0.83 -2.29 9.38
N VAL A 79 0.92 -2.82 8.17
CA VAL A 79 1.63 -2.20 7.04
C VAL A 79 0.68 -2.06 5.86
N ASP A 80 0.42 -0.83 5.48
CA ASP A 80 -0.35 -0.49 4.29
C ASP A 80 0.58 -0.34 3.10
N LEU A 81 0.18 -0.92 1.99
CA LEU A 81 0.90 -1.02 0.74
C LEU A 81 -0.01 -0.56 -0.42
N PRO A 82 0.53 -0.01 -1.50
CA PRO A 82 -0.19 0.06 -2.76
C PRO A 82 -0.67 -1.32 -3.18
N ARG A 83 -1.59 -1.38 -4.13
CA ARG A 83 -2.11 -2.66 -4.63
C ARG A 83 -0.98 -3.62 -4.97
N THR A 84 -0.88 -4.70 -4.20
CA THR A 84 0.18 -5.71 -4.28
C THR A 84 -0.46 -7.09 -4.42
N THR A 85 0.01 -7.88 -5.38
CA THR A 85 -0.37 -9.29 -5.52
C THR A 85 0.56 -10.13 -4.65
N PHE A 86 -0.01 -10.99 -3.81
CA PHE A 86 0.76 -11.92 -2.98
C PHE A 86 0.83 -13.29 -3.68
N LYS A 87 2.02 -13.67 -4.13
CA LYS A 87 2.34 -15.00 -4.69
C LYS A 87 3.20 -15.76 -3.69
N LEU A 88 2.60 -16.12 -2.58
CA LEU A 88 3.26 -16.75 -1.44
C LEU A 88 2.81 -18.23 -1.33
N PRO A 89 3.66 -19.13 -0.78
CA PRO A 89 3.25 -20.48 -0.44
C PRO A 89 2.04 -20.51 0.50
N ALA A 90 1.25 -21.59 0.41
CA ALA A 90 0.15 -21.77 1.35
C ALA A 90 0.67 -21.78 2.80
N ASN A 91 -0.16 -21.29 3.73
CA ASN A 91 0.13 -21.24 5.17
C ASN A 91 1.35 -20.37 5.57
N THR A 92 1.88 -19.55 4.67
CA THR A 92 3.01 -18.65 4.98
C THR A 92 2.71 -17.77 6.20
N GLY A 93 1.46 -17.34 6.40
CA GLY A 93 1.04 -16.49 7.53
C GLY A 93 1.00 -17.16 8.90
N GLU A 94 1.07 -18.48 8.97
CA GLU A 94 1.02 -19.26 10.22
C GLU A 94 2.40 -19.43 10.88
N GLN A 95 3.45 -18.97 10.22
CA GLN A 95 4.83 -19.08 10.72
C GLN A 95 5.07 -18.12 11.88
N ALA A 96 5.05 -18.64 13.10
CA ALA A 96 5.44 -17.91 14.31
C ALA A 96 6.95 -17.91 14.49
N ARG A 97 7.57 -16.73 14.70
CA ARG A 97 8.99 -16.63 15.10
C ARG A 97 9.25 -15.35 15.86
N GLY A 98 10.06 -15.45 16.92
CA GLY A 98 10.41 -14.33 17.77
C GLY A 98 9.16 -13.63 18.30
N LEU A 99 9.07 -12.33 18.13
CA LEU A 99 7.94 -11.50 18.56
C LEU A 99 6.66 -11.68 17.71
N VAL A 100 6.76 -12.24 16.51
CA VAL A 100 5.61 -12.46 15.63
C VAL A 100 4.94 -13.78 15.97
N LYS A 101 3.63 -13.74 16.27
CA LYS A 101 2.78 -14.89 16.55
C LYS A 101 2.21 -15.48 15.27
N ALA A 102 1.70 -14.64 14.40
CA ALA A 102 1.12 -14.96 13.09
C ALA A 102 1.09 -13.69 12.26
N PHE A 103 0.86 -13.81 10.98
CA PHE A 103 0.56 -12.66 10.13
C PHE A 103 -0.43 -13.02 9.03
N ARG A 104 -1.13 -12.03 8.54
CA ARG A 104 -2.07 -12.13 7.43
C ARG A 104 -1.85 -11.01 6.45
N TYR A 105 -2.21 -11.22 5.21
CA TYR A 105 -1.99 -10.29 4.11
C TYR A 105 -3.08 -10.40 3.06
N GLY A 106 -3.34 -9.32 2.35
CA GLY A 106 -4.33 -9.30 1.27
C GLY A 106 -4.75 -7.91 0.87
N LEU A 107 -5.77 -7.85 0.02
CA LEU A 107 -6.40 -6.59 -0.39
C LEU A 107 -7.33 -6.08 0.72
N ILE A 108 -7.34 -4.76 0.92
CA ILE A 108 -8.24 -4.10 1.88
C ILE A 108 -9.36 -3.32 1.18
N MET A 109 -9.06 -2.70 0.05
CA MET A 109 -9.98 -1.94 -0.78
C MET A 109 -9.42 -1.80 -2.19
N GLN A 110 -10.13 -1.13 -3.09
CA GLN A 110 -9.61 -0.86 -4.43
C GLN A 110 -8.31 -0.03 -4.35
N GLY A 111 -7.23 -0.62 -4.85
CA GLY A 111 -5.92 0.02 -4.93
C GLY A 111 -5.02 -0.12 -3.70
N GLY A 112 -5.48 -0.75 -2.62
CA GLY A 112 -4.71 -0.98 -1.40
C GLY A 112 -4.50 -2.45 -1.04
N SER A 113 -3.40 -2.73 -0.36
CA SER A 113 -3.08 -4.01 0.25
C SER A 113 -2.58 -3.78 1.67
N ARG A 114 -2.70 -4.78 2.52
CA ARG A 114 -2.29 -4.71 3.92
C ARG A 114 -1.62 -5.99 4.36
N ILE A 115 -0.60 -5.85 5.19
CA ILE A 115 -0.02 -6.92 5.98
C ILE A 115 -0.28 -6.60 7.45
N VAL A 116 -0.79 -7.56 8.21
CA VAL A 116 -1.04 -7.43 9.64
C VAL A 116 -0.24 -8.50 10.37
N LEU A 117 0.68 -8.09 11.23
CA LEU A 117 1.45 -8.96 12.09
C LEU A 117 0.83 -8.95 13.49
N ASP A 118 0.37 -10.09 13.96
CA ASP A 118 -0.05 -10.28 15.34
C ASP A 118 1.21 -10.55 16.19
N THR A 119 1.41 -9.79 17.27
CA THR A 119 2.59 -9.94 18.12
C THR A 119 2.26 -10.59 19.47
N LYS A 120 3.21 -11.35 20.02
CA LYS A 120 3.05 -12.05 21.30
C LYS A 120 3.01 -11.09 22.49
N ALA A 121 3.66 -9.93 22.34
CA ALA A 121 3.87 -8.92 23.38
C ALA A 121 3.88 -7.53 22.74
N PRO A 122 3.86 -6.44 23.54
CA PRO A 122 4.07 -5.10 23.02
C PRO A 122 5.41 -4.99 22.31
N VAL A 123 5.41 -4.38 21.12
CA VAL A 123 6.62 -4.17 20.32
C VAL A 123 6.79 -2.68 19.99
N ARG A 124 8.01 -2.27 19.74
CA ARG A 124 8.35 -1.00 19.12
C ARG A 124 8.80 -1.28 17.68
N LEU A 125 8.23 -0.58 16.73
CA LEU A 125 8.71 -0.58 15.36
C LEU A 125 9.95 0.31 15.30
N GLU A 126 11.13 -0.31 15.23
CA GLU A 126 12.39 0.43 15.22
C GLU A 126 12.71 0.97 13.84
N LYS A 127 12.48 0.16 12.81
CA LYS A 127 12.66 0.55 11.40
C LYS A 127 11.56 -0.06 10.54
N ALA A 128 11.11 0.72 9.56
CA ALA A 128 10.23 0.28 8.48
C ALA A 128 10.68 0.98 7.19
N PHE A 129 11.20 0.23 6.24
CA PHE A 129 11.73 0.78 4.99
C PHE A 129 11.71 -0.24 3.87
N VAL A 130 11.84 0.26 2.64
CA VAL A 130 11.94 -0.58 1.44
C VAL A 130 13.29 -0.33 0.76
N ILE A 131 14.04 -1.41 0.56
CA ILE A 131 15.31 -1.42 -0.20
C ILE A 131 14.96 -1.65 -1.67
N ASP A 132 15.61 -0.90 -2.56
CA ASP A 132 15.48 -1.10 -4.00
C ASP A 132 16.01 -2.46 -4.45
N ALA A 133 15.51 -2.96 -5.56
CA ALA A 133 16.11 -4.08 -6.26
C ALA A 133 17.50 -3.68 -6.77
N ALA A 134 18.50 -4.51 -6.52
CA ALA A 134 19.87 -4.30 -6.95
C ALA A 134 20.59 -5.64 -7.18
N GLU A 135 21.47 -5.68 -8.16
CA GLU A 135 22.39 -6.82 -8.42
C GLU A 135 21.68 -8.19 -8.47
N GLY A 136 20.51 -8.27 -9.11
CA GLY A 136 19.73 -9.51 -9.22
C GLY A 136 18.97 -9.88 -7.95
N GLN A 137 18.99 -9.04 -6.90
CA GLN A 137 18.17 -9.20 -5.72
C GLN A 137 16.85 -8.44 -5.87
N PRO A 138 15.70 -8.98 -5.39
CA PRO A 138 14.43 -8.30 -5.41
C PRO A 138 14.44 -7.07 -4.47
N ALA A 139 13.51 -6.14 -4.68
CA ALA A 139 13.25 -5.12 -3.68
C ALA A 139 12.75 -5.78 -2.39
N ARG A 140 13.03 -5.17 -1.24
CA ARG A 140 12.71 -5.77 0.06
C ARG A 140 12.07 -4.77 1.00
N LEU A 141 10.86 -5.06 1.46
CA LEU A 141 10.29 -4.42 2.64
C LEU A 141 10.93 -5.04 3.89
N VAL A 142 11.44 -4.22 4.78
CA VAL A 142 12.08 -4.64 6.04
C VAL A 142 11.41 -3.94 7.20
N LEU A 143 10.98 -4.72 8.20
CA LEU A 143 10.48 -4.23 9.48
C LEU A 143 11.35 -4.79 10.60
N ASP A 144 11.89 -3.91 11.44
CA ASP A 144 12.63 -4.27 12.66
C ASP A 144 11.73 -4.02 13.88
N LEU A 145 11.37 -5.09 14.56
CA LEU A 145 10.53 -5.10 15.76
C LEU A 145 11.40 -5.34 16.97
N VAL A 146 11.23 -4.56 18.02
CA VAL A 146 11.92 -4.71 19.30
C VAL A 146 10.89 -4.83 20.41
N ALA A 147 11.09 -5.79 21.33
CA ALA A 147 10.24 -5.95 22.51
C ALA A 147 10.23 -4.66 23.33
N THR A 148 9.09 -4.29 23.86
CA THR A 148 8.94 -3.13 24.74
C THR A 148 7.93 -3.42 25.86
N ASP A 149 7.81 -2.53 26.82
CA ASP A 149 6.76 -2.60 27.83
C ASP A 149 5.46 -1.94 27.34
N ARG A 150 4.32 -2.31 27.99
CA ARG A 150 2.99 -1.78 27.62
C ARG A 150 2.91 -0.26 27.72
N ALA A 151 3.53 0.35 28.72
CA ALA A 151 3.45 1.80 28.93
C ALA A 151 4.19 2.55 27.81
N SER A 152 5.36 2.09 27.42
CA SER A 152 6.13 2.63 26.28
C SER A 152 5.39 2.43 24.96
N PHE A 153 4.78 1.26 24.76
CA PHE A 153 3.95 0.96 23.59
C PHE A 153 2.79 1.95 23.45
N MET A 154 2.02 2.15 24.54
CA MET A 154 0.87 3.07 24.54
C MET A 154 1.28 4.53 24.31
N ARG A 155 2.43 4.96 24.90
CA ARG A 155 2.99 6.30 24.61
C ARG A 155 3.30 6.48 23.12
N ASN A 156 3.92 5.49 22.49
CA ASN A 156 4.31 5.54 21.09
C ASN A 156 3.07 5.64 20.16
N ILE A 157 2.02 4.86 20.42
CA ILE A 157 0.76 4.96 19.67
C ILE A 157 0.15 6.36 19.82
N THR A 158 0.08 6.88 21.05
CA THR A 158 -0.50 8.21 21.30
C THR A 158 0.26 9.30 20.55
N LEU A 159 1.58 9.26 20.55
CA LEU A 159 2.42 10.22 19.82
C LEU A 159 2.20 10.10 18.30
N ALA A 160 2.19 8.89 17.75
CA ALA A 160 1.96 8.65 16.34
C ALA A 160 0.57 9.17 15.89
N ASN A 161 -0.47 8.93 16.68
CA ASN A 161 -1.82 9.41 16.39
C ASN A 161 -1.91 10.94 16.43
N ARG A 162 -1.24 11.60 17.36
CA ARG A 162 -1.17 13.08 17.41
C ARG A 162 -0.51 13.65 16.16
N SER A 163 0.62 13.07 15.74
CA SER A 163 1.34 13.50 14.54
C SER A 163 0.48 13.32 13.27
N ALA A 164 -0.25 12.20 13.16
CA ALA A 164 -1.16 11.95 12.05
C ALA A 164 -2.32 12.96 12.02
N GLN A 165 -2.91 13.28 13.17
CA GLN A 165 -3.97 14.28 13.28
C GLN A 165 -3.49 15.70 12.91
N GLN A 166 -2.30 16.09 13.36
CA GLN A 166 -1.70 17.38 13.00
C GLN A 166 -1.45 17.49 11.49
N SER A 167 -0.94 16.42 10.87
CA SER A 167 -0.73 16.36 9.42
C SER A 167 -2.04 16.40 8.62
N ALA A 168 -3.11 15.79 9.13
CA ALA A 168 -4.43 15.85 8.52
C ALA A 168 -5.06 17.25 8.62
N SER A 169 -4.86 17.94 9.75
CA SER A 169 -5.37 19.29 9.97
C SER A 169 -4.62 20.35 9.14
N ALA A 170 -3.37 20.08 8.74
CA ALA A 170 -2.55 20.97 7.92
C ALA A 170 -2.83 20.85 6.41
N ARG A 171 -3.59 19.85 5.97
CA ARG A 171 -4.05 19.80 4.57
C ARG A 171 -5.16 20.81 4.39
N PRO A 172 -5.10 21.70 3.36
CA PRO A 172 -6.24 22.53 3.01
C PRO A 172 -7.44 21.58 2.84
N SER A 173 -8.50 21.84 3.59
CA SER A 173 -9.76 21.18 3.35
C SER A 173 -10.22 21.69 1.98
N ASP A 174 -10.12 20.86 0.95
CA ASP A 174 -10.98 21.00 -0.22
C ASP A 174 -12.40 20.78 0.33
N ALA A 175 -13.04 21.89 0.70
CA ALA A 175 -14.43 21.85 1.11
C ALA A 175 -15.21 21.13 -0.01
N PRO A 176 -15.99 20.11 0.31
CA PRO A 176 -16.77 19.44 -0.68
C PRO A 176 -17.63 20.51 -1.41
N PRO A 177 -17.80 20.40 -2.74
CA PRO A 177 -18.63 21.33 -3.47
C PRO A 177 -19.99 21.41 -2.77
N LYS A 178 -20.48 22.63 -2.48
CA LYS A 178 -21.83 22.85 -2.00
C LYS A 178 -22.78 22.20 -3.01
N VAL A 179 -23.29 21.04 -2.68
CA VAL A 179 -24.39 20.43 -3.43
C VAL A 179 -25.63 21.23 -3.06
N GLU A 180 -26.05 22.11 -3.94
CA GLU A 180 -27.36 22.76 -3.84
C GLU A 180 -28.41 21.68 -4.16
N GLY A 181 -29.14 21.23 -3.16
CA GLY A 181 -30.29 20.37 -3.33
C GLY A 181 -30.36 19.25 -2.30
N ASP A 182 -31.21 19.36 -1.41
CA ASP A 182 -31.76 18.50 -0.36
C ASP A 182 -31.29 18.92 1.03
N ALA A 183 -32.20 19.56 1.76
CA ALA A 183 -31.96 20.04 3.14
C ALA A 183 -31.94 18.90 4.19
N ARG A 184 -32.05 17.63 3.75
CA ARG A 184 -32.00 16.48 4.66
C ARG A 184 -30.57 16.23 5.12
N PRO A 185 -30.34 15.97 6.42
CA PRO A 185 -29.01 15.64 6.90
C PRO A 185 -28.53 14.33 6.29
N LEU A 186 -27.33 14.34 5.70
CA LEU A 186 -26.64 13.14 5.21
C LEU A 186 -25.95 12.46 6.39
N ILE A 187 -26.31 11.20 6.66
CA ILE A 187 -25.63 10.36 7.65
C ILE A 187 -24.80 9.34 6.87
N VAL A 188 -23.49 9.30 7.13
CA VAL A 188 -22.58 8.29 6.58
C VAL A 188 -22.25 7.30 7.68
N ILE A 189 -22.45 6.01 7.40
CA ILE A 189 -22.12 4.92 8.30
C ILE A 189 -20.89 4.20 7.73
N ASP A 190 -19.79 4.21 8.49
CA ASP A 190 -18.59 3.45 8.18
C ASP A 190 -18.44 2.32 9.22
N PRO A 191 -18.67 1.05 8.84
CA PRO A 191 -18.68 -0.06 9.81
C PRO A 191 -17.30 -0.40 10.38
N GLY A 192 -16.22 0.15 9.84
CA GLY A 192 -14.86 -0.21 10.25
C GLY A 192 -14.48 -1.66 9.93
N HIS A 193 -13.19 -1.97 10.01
CA HIS A 193 -12.62 -3.28 9.68
C HIS A 193 -13.02 -3.79 8.29
N GLY A 194 -12.55 -4.97 7.87
CA GLY A 194 -12.94 -5.58 6.58
C GLY A 194 -11.78 -6.28 5.89
N GLY A 195 -12.10 -7.06 4.85
CA GLY A 195 -11.09 -7.84 4.14
C GLY A 195 -10.31 -8.74 5.09
N ILE A 196 -8.99 -8.58 5.11
CA ILE A 196 -8.08 -9.32 6.00
C ILE A 196 -8.05 -8.78 7.44
N ASP A 197 -8.54 -7.59 7.69
CA ASP A 197 -8.66 -7.03 9.04
C ASP A 197 -9.97 -7.50 9.68
N ASN A 198 -9.86 -8.50 10.53
CA ASN A 198 -10.99 -9.11 11.20
C ASN A 198 -11.49 -8.31 12.41
N GLY A 199 -10.73 -7.31 12.88
CA GLY A 199 -10.99 -6.68 14.17
C GLY A 199 -10.77 -7.65 15.34
N ALA A 200 -11.53 -7.47 16.41
CA ALA A 200 -11.57 -8.38 17.55
C ALA A 200 -12.31 -9.69 17.22
N LYS A 201 -12.05 -10.73 18.00
CA LYS A 201 -12.76 -11.99 17.92
C LYS A 201 -13.54 -12.21 19.22
N GLY A 202 -14.85 -12.39 19.11
CA GLY A 202 -15.72 -12.71 20.25
C GLY A 202 -15.43 -14.09 20.84
N ALA A 203 -15.96 -14.33 22.04
CA ALA A 203 -15.81 -15.61 22.75
C ALA A 203 -16.46 -16.80 21.98
N GLY A 204 -17.51 -16.54 21.22
CA GLY A 204 -18.17 -17.53 20.34
C GLY A 204 -17.51 -17.70 18.99
N GLY A 205 -16.46 -16.92 18.69
CA GLY A 205 -15.73 -16.99 17.43
C GLY A 205 -16.14 -15.95 16.39
N GLU A 206 -17.10 -15.09 16.71
CA GLU A 206 -17.59 -14.02 15.84
C GLU A 206 -16.47 -13.02 15.56
N LEU A 207 -16.41 -12.51 14.32
CA LEU A 207 -15.44 -11.49 13.93
C LEU A 207 -16.09 -10.11 14.00
N GLU A 208 -15.39 -9.13 14.54
CA GLU A 208 -15.88 -7.76 14.66
C GLU A 208 -16.35 -7.20 13.31
N LYS A 209 -15.59 -7.42 12.24
CA LYS A 209 -15.95 -6.97 10.88
C LYS A 209 -17.33 -7.46 10.44
N ASP A 210 -17.70 -8.70 10.79
CA ASP A 210 -18.98 -9.27 10.37
C ASP A 210 -20.13 -8.66 11.19
N VAL A 211 -19.90 -8.43 12.49
CA VAL A 211 -20.87 -7.81 13.39
C VAL A 211 -21.15 -6.36 13.02
N VAL A 212 -20.08 -5.55 12.80
CA VAL A 212 -20.24 -4.13 12.48
C VAL A 212 -20.83 -3.92 11.09
N LEU A 213 -20.51 -4.80 10.13
CA LEU A 213 -21.13 -4.77 8.80
C LEU A 213 -22.63 -5.09 8.87
N ALA A 214 -23.00 -6.15 9.59
CA ALA A 214 -24.41 -6.54 9.78
C ALA A 214 -25.19 -5.40 10.45
N PHE A 215 -24.62 -4.76 11.46
CA PHE A 215 -25.21 -3.60 12.13
C PHE A 215 -25.41 -2.43 11.18
N ALA A 216 -24.40 -2.05 10.40
CA ALA A 216 -24.48 -0.96 9.44
C ALA A 216 -25.56 -1.23 8.36
N LEU A 217 -25.67 -2.46 7.87
CA LEU A 217 -26.72 -2.86 6.92
C LEU A 217 -28.13 -2.80 7.51
N THR A 218 -28.26 -3.05 8.81
CA THR A 218 -29.56 -2.96 9.51
C THR A 218 -30.01 -1.51 9.71
N LEU A 219 -29.06 -0.57 9.84
CA LEU A 219 -29.35 0.86 9.99
C LEU A 219 -29.66 1.58 8.65
N ARG A 220 -29.37 0.96 7.53
CA ARG A 220 -29.63 1.51 6.19
C ARG A 220 -31.08 1.39 5.76
#